data_63adde15aaf407eac18cdd3883d694d6
#
_entry.id   63adde15aaf407eac18cdd3883d694d6
#
_cell.length_a   1.000
_cell.length_b   1.000
_cell.length_c   1.000
_cell.angle_alpha   90.00
_cell.angle_beta   90.00
_cell.angle_gamma   90.00
#
_symmetry.space_group_name_H-M   'P 1'
#
loop_
_entity.id
_entity.type
_entity.pdbx_description
1 polymer ?
#
loop_
_entity_poly.entity_id
_entity_poly.type
_entity_poly.pdbx_seq_one_letter_code
_entity_poly.pdbx_strand_id
1 'polypeptide(L)'
;NYFYPDNPQNYQISQLYLSICHDGWVEIETSAGKKKIRIHEMHMEEDAGKLIHDEWEDCSLVDYNRSGVPLIEIVSEPDMRSSEEVIAYLEKLRCMMQYLGVSDCKLQEGSMRADVNLSVREVGAEEFGTRTEMKNLNSFKAIARAIEGERERQIELIEEGKAVTMFDFLPGMFRSFYIPVYNRLLLCLSI
;
A
#
# COMPACT_ATOMS: atom_id res chain seq x y z
N ASN A 1 -5.17 2.97 17.61
CA ASN A 1 -6.56 3.13 17.17
C ASN A 1 -6.68 4.32 16.23
N TYR A 2 -7.52 4.18 15.22
CA TYR A 2 -7.88 5.23 14.27
C TYR A 2 -9.25 5.80 14.65
N PHE A 3 -9.38 7.12 14.71
CA PHE A 3 -10.59 7.82 15.13
C PHE A 3 -11.09 8.69 13.98
N TYR A 4 -12.17 8.26 13.32
CA TYR A 4 -12.78 9.02 12.24
C TYR A 4 -14.26 8.65 12.07
N PRO A 5 -15.12 9.55 11.53
CA PRO A 5 -16.57 9.33 11.41
C PRO A 5 -17.00 8.13 10.57
N ASP A 6 -16.13 7.56 9.73
CA ASP A 6 -16.39 6.35 8.94
C ASP A 6 -16.40 5.06 9.78
N ASN A 7 -16.05 5.15 11.05
CA ASN A 7 -16.15 4.04 11.99
C ASN A 7 -17.43 4.19 12.83
N PRO A 8 -18.43 3.27 12.75
CA PRO A 8 -19.70 3.40 13.48
C PRO A 8 -19.55 3.48 14.99
N GLN A 9 -18.52 2.86 15.53
CA GLN A 9 -18.18 2.88 16.97
C GLN A 9 -17.26 4.04 17.37
N ASN A 10 -16.99 4.99 16.45
CA ASN A 10 -16.09 6.15 16.58
C ASN A 10 -14.59 5.79 16.66
N TYR A 11 -14.19 4.56 16.50
CA TYR A 11 -12.79 4.15 16.43
C TYR A 11 -12.61 2.82 15.66
N GLN A 12 -11.45 2.61 15.10
CA GLN A 12 -11.02 1.34 14.52
C GLN A 12 -10.01 0.68 15.44
N ILE A 13 -10.19 -0.62 15.70
CA ILE A 13 -9.24 -1.43 16.44
C ILE A 13 -8.05 -1.74 15.53
N SER A 14 -6.84 -1.60 16.05
CA SER A 14 -5.60 -2.03 15.40
C SER A 14 -4.81 -2.92 16.34
N GLN A 15 -4.16 -3.95 15.81
CA GLN A 15 -3.31 -4.87 16.56
C GLN A 15 -1.80 -4.61 16.35
N LEU A 16 -1.41 -3.40 15.97
CA LEU A 16 -0.06 -3.04 15.58
C LEU A 16 1.03 -3.47 16.58
N TYR A 17 0.73 -3.43 17.89
CA TYR A 17 1.68 -3.78 18.96
C TYR A 17 1.68 -5.25 19.32
N LEU A 18 0.68 -6.01 18.88
CA LEU A 18 0.55 -7.43 19.14
C LEU A 18 -0.14 -8.09 17.95
N SER A 19 0.58 -8.16 16.86
CA SER A 19 0.11 -8.76 15.61
C SER A 19 -0.14 -10.27 15.76
N ILE A 20 -1.05 -10.81 14.94
CA ILE A 20 -1.34 -12.26 14.94
C ILE A 20 -0.22 -13.09 14.32
N CYS A 21 0.54 -12.51 13.38
CA CYS A 21 1.70 -13.14 12.73
C CYS A 21 2.80 -12.12 12.54
N HIS A 22 4.06 -12.55 12.62
CA HIS A 22 5.24 -11.72 12.35
C HIS A 22 6.38 -12.58 11.79
N ASP A 23 7.40 -11.93 11.22
CA ASP A 23 8.62 -12.55 10.71
C ASP A 23 8.40 -13.62 9.63
N GLY A 24 7.35 -13.47 8.83
CA GLY A 24 7.03 -14.33 7.70
C GLY A 24 7.81 -13.99 6.42
N TRP A 25 7.58 -14.75 5.35
CA TRP A 25 8.09 -14.44 4.03
C TRP A 25 7.27 -15.11 2.93
N VAL A 26 7.36 -14.52 1.72
CA VAL A 26 6.79 -15.08 0.48
C VAL A 26 7.89 -15.14 -0.57
N GLU A 27 8.03 -16.27 -1.27
CA GLU A 27 8.92 -16.39 -2.42
C GLU A 27 8.19 -15.93 -3.68
N ILE A 28 8.76 -14.93 -4.34
CA ILE A 28 8.33 -14.43 -5.65
C ILE A 28 9.27 -14.92 -6.74
N GLU A 29 8.79 -14.91 -7.98
CA GLU A 29 9.60 -15.20 -9.17
C GLU A 29 9.42 -14.06 -10.18
N THR A 30 10.53 -13.53 -10.66
CA THR A 30 10.60 -12.43 -11.62
C THR A 30 11.57 -12.77 -12.75
N SER A 31 11.72 -11.90 -13.73
CA SER A 31 12.72 -12.03 -14.79
C SER A 31 14.16 -12.14 -14.25
N ALA A 32 14.44 -11.60 -13.07
CA ALA A 32 15.73 -11.67 -12.37
C ALA A 32 15.91 -12.96 -11.54
N GLY A 33 14.88 -13.82 -11.46
CA GLY A 33 14.89 -15.07 -10.70
C GLY A 33 14.03 -15.05 -9.45
N LYS A 34 14.28 -16.01 -8.56
CA LYS A 34 13.53 -16.16 -7.32
C LYS A 34 14.07 -15.27 -6.21
N LYS A 35 13.16 -14.69 -5.43
CA LYS A 35 13.48 -13.82 -4.30
C LYS A 35 12.50 -14.02 -3.16
N LYS A 36 13.00 -14.04 -1.93
CA LYS A 36 12.16 -14.00 -0.72
C LYS A 36 11.87 -12.55 -0.35
N ILE A 37 10.59 -12.24 -0.17
CA ILE A 37 10.11 -10.98 0.38
C ILE A 37 9.62 -11.27 1.78
N ARG A 38 10.21 -10.62 2.76
CA ARG A 38 9.85 -10.77 4.18
C ARG A 38 8.54 -10.05 4.46
N ILE A 39 7.76 -10.63 5.35
CA ILE A 39 6.57 -10.02 5.94
C ILE A 39 6.96 -9.59 7.34
N HIS A 40 6.82 -8.29 7.62
CA HIS A 40 7.09 -7.75 8.95
C HIS A 40 6.06 -8.28 9.95
N GLU A 41 4.78 -8.10 9.60
CA GLU A 41 3.67 -8.53 10.44
C GLU A 41 2.38 -8.70 9.62
N MET A 42 1.40 -9.34 10.25
CA MET A 42 0.00 -9.38 9.83
C MET A 42 -0.88 -9.16 11.05
N HIS A 43 -1.86 -8.27 10.94
CA HIS A 43 -2.81 -8.02 12.02
C HIS A 43 -4.24 -7.91 11.52
N MET A 44 -5.18 -8.08 12.43
CA MET A 44 -6.60 -7.96 12.12
C MET A 44 -7.11 -6.56 12.46
N GLU A 45 -8.01 -6.09 11.62
CA GLU A 45 -8.73 -4.85 11.75
C GLU A 45 -10.21 -5.04 11.43
N GLU A 46 -10.99 -4.00 11.58
CA GLU A 46 -12.33 -3.87 11.01
C GLU A 46 -12.30 -2.87 9.86
N ASP A 47 -12.97 -3.21 8.75
CA ASP A 47 -13.07 -2.26 7.64
C ASP A 47 -13.93 -1.05 8.04
N ALA A 48 -13.51 0.12 7.62
CA ALA A 48 -14.22 1.38 7.83
C ALA A 48 -15.32 1.57 6.79
N GLY A 49 -16.24 2.48 7.05
CA GLY A 49 -17.18 3.00 6.08
C GLY A 49 -16.49 3.76 4.94
N LYS A 50 -17.29 4.25 4.02
CA LYS A 50 -16.83 5.10 2.93
C LYS A 50 -17.34 6.52 3.15
N LEU A 51 -16.41 7.49 3.16
CA LEU A 51 -16.74 8.91 3.14
C LEU A 51 -16.82 9.40 1.69
N ILE A 52 -17.88 10.16 1.40
CA ILE A 52 -18.09 10.83 0.14
C ILE A 52 -18.26 12.31 0.46
N HIS A 53 -17.26 13.11 0.15
CA HIS A 53 -17.33 14.56 0.30
C HIS A 53 -18.12 15.13 -0.87
N ASP A 54 -19.16 15.90 -0.58
CA ASP A 54 -19.93 16.59 -1.61
C ASP A 54 -19.13 17.82 -2.09
N GLU A 55 -19.08 18.02 -3.40
CA GLU A 55 -18.34 19.15 -3.99
C GLU A 55 -19.17 20.44 -4.00
N TRP A 56 -20.47 20.35 -3.79
CA TRP A 56 -21.43 21.44 -3.93
C TRP A 56 -22.01 21.90 -2.60
N GLU A 57 -22.13 20.97 -1.63
CA GLU A 57 -22.66 21.25 -0.31
C GLU A 57 -21.55 21.01 0.74
N ASP A 58 -21.51 21.84 1.78
CA ASP A 58 -20.56 21.66 2.90
C ASP A 58 -21.01 20.50 3.79
N CYS A 59 -21.04 19.32 3.19
CA CYS A 59 -21.42 18.08 3.87
C CYS A 59 -20.59 16.88 3.40
N SER A 60 -20.60 15.83 4.20
CA SER A 60 -20.01 14.53 3.86
C SER A 60 -21.03 13.43 4.10
N LEU A 61 -21.24 12.59 3.11
CA LEU A 61 -22.05 11.39 3.22
C LEU A 61 -21.21 10.24 3.73
N VAL A 62 -21.76 9.42 4.61
CA VAL A 62 -21.08 8.25 5.16
C VAL A 62 -21.84 7.00 4.77
N ASP A 63 -21.20 6.11 4.03
CA ASP A 63 -21.70 4.80 3.68
C ASP A 63 -21.08 3.74 4.58
N TYR A 64 -21.87 3.14 5.46
CA TYR A 64 -21.43 2.12 6.40
C TYR A 64 -21.58 0.68 5.89
N ASN A 65 -21.91 0.43 4.62
CA ASN A 65 -22.23 -0.92 4.13
C ASN A 65 -21.09 -1.94 4.29
N ARG A 66 -19.84 -1.51 4.32
CA ARG A 66 -18.70 -2.39 4.55
C ARG A 66 -18.13 -2.32 5.98
N SER A 67 -18.63 -1.42 6.81
CA SER A 67 -18.12 -1.22 8.17
C SER A 67 -18.22 -2.48 9.02
N GLY A 68 -17.16 -2.78 9.75
CA GLY A 68 -17.08 -3.97 10.61
C GLY A 68 -16.79 -5.28 9.86
N VAL A 69 -16.62 -5.25 8.52
CA VAL A 69 -16.14 -6.42 7.79
C VAL A 69 -14.72 -6.75 8.26
N PRO A 70 -14.42 -8.02 8.59
CA PRO A 70 -13.08 -8.40 9.00
C PRO A 70 -12.05 -8.03 7.93
N LEU A 71 -10.96 -7.41 8.35
CA LEU A 71 -9.87 -6.93 7.52
C LEU A 71 -8.56 -7.48 8.03
N ILE A 72 -7.71 -7.99 7.13
CA ILE A 72 -6.33 -8.35 7.45
C ILE A 72 -5.41 -7.34 6.77
N GLU A 73 -4.53 -6.73 7.54
CA GLU A 73 -3.43 -5.94 7.05
C GLU A 73 -2.15 -6.76 7.03
N ILE A 74 -1.46 -6.77 5.88
CA ILE A 74 -0.18 -7.46 5.69
C ILE A 74 0.88 -6.42 5.40
N VAL A 75 1.86 -6.32 6.27
CA VAL A 75 2.95 -5.35 6.17
C VAL A 75 4.22 -6.06 5.74
N SER A 76 4.74 -5.73 4.55
CA SER A 76 6.01 -6.28 4.07
C SER A 76 7.21 -5.58 4.68
N GLU A 77 8.35 -6.28 4.77
CA GLU A 77 9.65 -5.62 4.91
C GLU A 77 10.03 -4.91 3.60
N PRO A 78 10.94 -3.94 3.67
CA PRO A 78 11.35 -3.16 2.51
C PRO A 78 12.36 -3.92 1.62
N ASP A 79 11.99 -5.09 1.15
CA ASP A 79 12.87 -5.97 0.37
C ASP A 79 12.73 -5.80 -1.14
N MET A 80 11.59 -5.28 -1.62
CA MET A 80 11.31 -5.13 -3.03
C MET A 80 12.11 -3.97 -3.65
N ARG A 81 12.56 -4.13 -4.90
CA ARG A 81 13.48 -3.23 -5.60
C ARG A 81 13.00 -2.79 -6.98
N SER A 82 11.83 -3.25 -7.42
CA SER A 82 11.26 -2.88 -8.71
C SER A 82 9.73 -3.02 -8.69
N SER A 83 9.06 -2.38 -9.64
CA SER A 83 7.63 -2.57 -9.88
C SER A 83 7.28 -4.02 -10.21
N GLU A 84 8.17 -4.72 -10.95
CA GLU A 84 8.00 -6.15 -11.27
C GLU A 84 7.95 -7.00 -9.99
N GLU A 85 8.86 -6.78 -9.03
CA GLU A 85 8.86 -7.48 -7.75
C GLU A 85 7.58 -7.21 -6.93
N VAL A 86 7.11 -5.96 -6.93
CA VAL A 86 5.85 -5.59 -6.25
C VAL A 86 4.66 -6.30 -6.88
N ILE A 87 4.56 -6.30 -8.21
CA ILE A 87 3.46 -6.99 -8.90
C ILE A 87 3.52 -8.51 -8.67
N ALA A 88 4.70 -9.12 -8.77
CA ALA A 88 4.88 -10.55 -8.50
C ALA A 88 4.48 -10.91 -7.06
N TYR A 89 4.81 -10.06 -6.08
CA TYR A 89 4.42 -10.24 -4.69
C TYR A 89 2.89 -10.15 -4.50
N LEU A 90 2.24 -9.13 -5.07
CA LEU A 90 0.79 -8.95 -5.00
C LEU A 90 0.03 -10.09 -5.69
N GLU A 91 0.50 -10.52 -6.87
CA GLU A 91 -0.09 -11.65 -7.58
C GLU A 91 0.05 -12.96 -6.79
N LYS A 92 1.19 -13.16 -6.15
CA LYS A 92 1.42 -14.34 -5.30
C LYS A 92 0.48 -14.34 -4.10
N LEU A 93 0.36 -13.23 -3.39
CA LEU A 93 -0.57 -13.09 -2.26
C LEU A 93 -2.02 -13.27 -2.71
N ARG A 94 -2.43 -12.62 -3.81
CA ARG A 94 -3.77 -12.80 -4.39
C ARG A 94 -4.08 -14.27 -4.66
N CYS A 95 -3.16 -14.98 -5.32
CA CYS A 95 -3.32 -16.40 -5.61
C CYS A 95 -3.48 -17.23 -4.32
N MET A 96 -2.65 -16.96 -3.32
CA MET A 96 -2.72 -17.67 -2.02
C MET A 96 -4.06 -17.42 -1.32
N MET A 97 -4.51 -16.17 -1.23
CA MET A 97 -5.76 -15.81 -0.54
C MET A 97 -7.00 -16.37 -1.26
N GLN A 98 -7.01 -16.32 -2.60
CA GLN A 98 -8.08 -16.94 -3.39
C GLN A 98 -8.10 -18.46 -3.25
N TYR A 99 -6.94 -19.11 -3.28
CA TYR A 99 -6.83 -20.57 -3.13
C TYR A 99 -7.28 -21.04 -1.74
N LEU A 100 -6.99 -20.27 -0.70
CA LEU A 100 -7.43 -20.52 0.68
C LEU A 100 -8.91 -20.15 0.91
N GLY A 101 -9.57 -19.50 -0.04
CA GLY A 101 -10.96 -19.04 0.11
C GLY A 101 -11.13 -17.90 1.12
N VAL A 102 -10.05 -17.17 1.43
CA VAL A 102 -10.05 -16.07 2.41
C VAL A 102 -10.66 -14.80 1.83
N SER A 103 -10.35 -14.48 0.57
CA SER A 103 -10.87 -13.30 -0.13
C SER A 103 -10.92 -13.54 -1.64
N ASP A 104 -11.82 -12.84 -2.35
CA ASP A 104 -11.83 -12.81 -3.82
C ASP A 104 -10.76 -11.88 -4.41
N CYS A 105 -10.14 -11.05 -3.58
CA CYS A 105 -9.01 -10.16 -3.89
C CYS A 105 -9.25 -9.26 -5.11
N LYS A 106 -10.42 -8.67 -5.21
CA LYS A 106 -10.76 -7.73 -6.29
C LYS A 106 -10.36 -6.30 -5.92
N LEU A 107 -9.34 -5.77 -6.57
CA LEU A 107 -8.87 -4.39 -6.36
C LEU A 107 -9.95 -3.34 -6.68
N GLN A 108 -10.73 -3.54 -7.76
CA GLN A 108 -11.77 -2.60 -8.18
C GLN A 108 -12.97 -2.55 -7.23
N GLU A 109 -13.25 -3.64 -6.53
CA GLU A 109 -14.33 -3.74 -5.56
C GLU A 109 -13.87 -3.43 -4.13
N GLY A 110 -12.55 -3.25 -3.93
CA GLY A 110 -11.95 -2.89 -2.65
C GLY A 110 -11.79 -4.04 -1.65
N SER A 111 -12.03 -5.32 -2.08
CA SER A 111 -11.72 -6.48 -1.25
C SER A 111 -10.23 -6.81 -1.16
N MET A 112 -9.42 -6.18 -2.01
CA MET A 112 -7.96 -6.10 -1.90
C MET A 112 -7.55 -4.65 -2.12
N ARG A 113 -6.72 -4.10 -1.25
CA ARG A 113 -6.17 -2.75 -1.35
C ARG A 113 -4.67 -2.80 -1.14
N ALA A 114 -3.93 -1.99 -1.85
CA ALA A 114 -2.48 -1.92 -1.73
C ALA A 114 -2.04 -0.47 -1.61
N ASP A 115 -1.44 -0.12 -0.49
CA ASP A 115 -0.79 1.16 -0.27
C ASP A 115 0.72 0.96 -0.44
N VAL A 116 1.32 1.71 -1.35
CA VAL A 116 2.73 1.57 -1.69
C VAL A 116 3.53 2.68 -1.02
N ASN A 117 4.41 2.29 -0.13
CA ASN A 117 5.36 3.18 0.52
C ASN A 117 6.72 3.09 -0.18
N LEU A 118 7.28 4.24 -0.50
CA LEU A 118 8.41 4.33 -1.38
C LEU A 118 9.42 5.41 -1.01
N SER A 119 10.70 5.11 -1.14
CA SER A 119 11.77 6.09 -1.03
C SER A 119 12.93 5.76 -1.97
N VAL A 120 13.73 6.77 -2.31
CA VAL A 120 14.93 6.68 -3.15
C VAL A 120 16.17 6.91 -2.32
N ARG A 121 17.26 6.21 -2.62
CA ARG A 121 18.59 6.49 -2.07
C ARG A 121 19.68 6.29 -3.13
N GLU A 122 20.83 6.85 -2.93
CA GLU A 122 21.99 6.60 -3.77
C GLU A 122 22.45 5.14 -3.68
N VAL A 123 23.02 4.63 -4.76
CA VAL A 123 23.59 3.28 -4.79
C VAL A 123 24.76 3.20 -3.79
N GLY A 124 24.66 2.27 -2.84
CA GLY A 124 25.66 2.09 -1.78
C GLY A 124 25.37 2.86 -0.49
N ALA A 125 24.38 3.74 -0.45
CA ALA A 125 23.94 4.37 0.81
C ALA A 125 23.30 3.33 1.73
N GLU A 126 23.59 3.37 3.02
CA GLU A 126 23.00 2.48 4.03
C GLU A 126 21.64 2.99 4.50
N GLU A 127 21.49 4.31 4.64
CA GLU A 127 20.27 4.94 5.12
C GLU A 127 19.22 5.07 4.00
N PHE A 128 17.95 5.00 4.41
CA PHE A 128 16.81 5.16 3.50
C PHE A 128 16.54 6.64 3.21
N GLY A 129 16.05 6.92 2.02
CA GLY A 129 15.55 8.23 1.68
C GLY A 129 14.19 8.54 2.33
N THR A 130 13.67 9.73 2.08
CA THR A 130 12.35 10.14 2.56
C THR A 130 11.26 9.29 1.89
N ARG A 131 10.42 8.69 2.73
CA ARG A 131 9.31 7.83 2.30
C ARG A 131 8.12 8.66 1.84
N THR A 132 7.57 8.33 0.68
CA THR A 132 6.25 8.79 0.21
C THR A 132 5.28 7.62 0.18
N GLU A 133 3.99 7.89 0.30
CA GLU A 133 2.93 6.89 0.32
C GLU A 133 1.96 7.12 -0.86
N MET A 134 1.71 6.07 -1.63
CA MET A 134 0.77 6.08 -2.74
C MET A 134 -0.47 5.24 -2.40
N LYS A 135 -1.64 5.87 -2.42
CA LYS A 135 -2.94 5.28 -2.08
C LYS A 135 -3.90 5.23 -3.28
N ASN A 136 -5.03 4.54 -3.08
CA ASN A 136 -6.11 4.47 -4.08
C ASN A 136 -5.71 3.87 -5.44
N LEU A 137 -4.80 2.91 -5.42
CA LEU A 137 -4.34 2.21 -6.62
C LEU A 137 -5.26 1.00 -6.88
N ASN A 138 -6.09 1.09 -7.91
CA ASN A 138 -7.20 0.15 -8.18
C ASN A 138 -6.87 -0.94 -9.22
N SER A 139 -5.63 -1.06 -9.66
CA SER A 139 -5.18 -2.14 -10.56
C SER A 139 -3.68 -2.35 -10.47
N PHE A 140 -3.20 -3.56 -10.75
CA PHE A 140 -1.76 -3.85 -10.81
C PHE A 140 -1.03 -2.98 -11.83
N LYS A 141 -1.67 -2.67 -12.96
CA LYS A 141 -1.12 -1.76 -13.96
C LYS A 141 -1.00 -0.32 -13.42
N ALA A 142 -1.96 0.14 -12.63
CA ALA A 142 -1.90 1.45 -11.99
C ALA A 142 -0.79 1.46 -10.92
N ILE A 143 -0.67 0.40 -10.12
CA ILE A 143 0.41 0.23 -9.14
C ILE A 143 1.78 0.31 -9.82
N ALA A 144 2.03 -0.49 -10.86
CA ALA A 144 3.30 -0.48 -11.56
C ALA A 144 3.64 0.91 -12.13
N ARG A 145 2.67 1.59 -12.77
CA ARG A 145 2.87 2.95 -13.29
C ARG A 145 3.12 3.99 -12.21
N ALA A 146 2.38 3.91 -11.10
CA ALA A 146 2.58 4.81 -9.97
C ALA A 146 3.99 4.63 -9.38
N ILE A 147 4.39 3.36 -9.22
CA ILE A 147 5.73 2.98 -8.80
C ILE A 147 6.79 3.60 -9.73
N GLU A 148 6.76 3.37 -11.02
CA GLU A 148 7.77 3.95 -11.93
C GLU A 148 7.70 5.47 -11.92
N GLY A 149 6.52 6.04 -11.84
CA GLY A 149 6.29 7.44 -11.83
C GLY A 149 6.84 8.15 -10.60
N GLU A 150 6.60 7.67 -9.41
CA GLU A 150 7.15 8.27 -8.19
C GLU A 150 8.66 8.14 -8.09
N ARG A 151 9.22 7.07 -8.64
CA ARG A 151 10.65 6.88 -8.82
C ARG A 151 11.28 8.05 -9.57
N GLU A 152 10.80 8.41 -10.77
CA GLU A 152 11.31 9.52 -11.58
C GLU A 152 11.29 10.82 -10.79
N ARG A 153 10.17 11.11 -10.18
CA ARG A 153 10.02 12.35 -9.42
C ARG A 153 11.05 12.48 -8.29
N GLN A 154 11.26 11.43 -7.50
CA GLN A 154 12.20 11.49 -6.38
C GLN A 154 13.64 11.64 -6.88
N ILE A 155 14.04 10.94 -7.96
CA ILE A 155 15.37 11.11 -8.56
C ILE A 155 15.57 12.54 -9.05
N GLU A 156 14.63 13.07 -9.83
CA GLU A 156 14.72 14.45 -10.35
C GLU A 156 14.89 15.46 -9.21
N LEU A 157 14.10 15.32 -8.13
CA LEU A 157 14.23 16.20 -6.97
C LEU A 157 15.61 16.08 -6.30
N ILE A 158 16.12 14.86 -6.13
CA ILE A 158 17.44 14.63 -5.52
C ILE A 158 18.55 15.16 -6.40
N GLU A 159 18.51 14.94 -7.72
CA GLU A 159 19.48 15.46 -8.69
C GLU A 159 19.47 17.00 -8.75
N GLU A 160 18.32 17.62 -8.57
CA GLU A 160 18.18 19.07 -8.45
C GLU A 160 18.60 19.63 -7.08
N GLY A 161 18.99 18.78 -6.14
CA GLY A 161 19.34 19.17 -4.75
C GLY A 161 18.13 19.60 -3.92
N LYS A 162 16.94 19.19 -4.30
CA LYS A 162 15.68 19.44 -3.57
C LYS A 162 15.38 18.31 -2.59
N ALA A 163 14.73 18.64 -1.49
CA ALA A 163 14.29 17.64 -0.53
C ALA A 163 13.00 16.95 -1.02
N VAL A 164 12.94 15.63 -0.90
CA VAL A 164 11.68 14.88 -1.03
C VAL A 164 10.90 15.07 0.27
N THR A 165 9.63 15.48 0.19
CA THR A 165 8.76 15.63 1.36
C THR A 165 7.59 14.66 1.31
N MET A 166 7.07 14.27 2.48
CA MET A 166 5.88 13.38 2.57
C MET A 166 4.61 14.02 1.99
N PHE A 167 4.60 15.35 1.83
CA PHE A 167 3.43 16.13 1.40
C PHE A 167 3.43 16.45 -0.10
N ASP A 168 4.42 16.01 -0.85
CA ASP A 168 4.52 16.29 -2.31
C ASP A 168 3.51 15.50 -3.14
N PHE A 169 2.66 14.70 -2.50
CA PHE A 169 1.61 13.94 -3.16
C PHE A 169 0.30 14.74 -3.20
N LEU A 170 0.05 15.43 -4.31
CA LEU A 170 -1.25 16.09 -4.57
C LEU A 170 -2.22 15.08 -5.20
N PRO A 171 -3.39 14.82 -4.59
CA PRO A 171 -4.44 14.03 -5.22
C PRO A 171 -4.90 14.72 -6.51
N GLY A 172 -4.82 14.04 -7.66
CA GLY A 172 -5.44 14.48 -8.91
C GLY A 172 -4.51 14.92 -10.04
N MET A 173 -3.20 15.00 -9.87
CA MET A 173 -2.28 15.27 -10.99
C MET A 173 -1.55 14.00 -11.41
N PHE A 174 -2.09 13.31 -12.42
CA PHE A 174 -1.36 12.34 -13.21
C PHE A 174 -0.27 13.03 -14.04
N ARG A 175 0.87 13.27 -13.44
CA ARG A 175 2.12 13.50 -14.15
C ARG A 175 3.12 12.47 -13.66
N SER A 176 3.80 11.86 -14.62
CA SER A 176 4.77 10.77 -14.53
C SER A 176 5.83 10.98 -13.47
N PHE A 177 6.15 9.95 -12.66
CA PHE A 177 7.16 10.03 -11.63
C PHE A 177 7.80 8.69 -11.25
N TYR A 178 9.01 8.66 -10.81
CA TYR A 178 10.04 7.64 -10.70
C TYR A 178 10.31 6.93 -9.36
N ILE A 179 10.99 5.82 -9.36
CA ILE A 179 11.43 5.05 -8.20
C ILE A 179 12.80 4.42 -8.38
N PRO A 180 13.72 4.53 -7.45
CA PRO A 180 14.28 3.39 -6.77
C PRO A 180 14.27 3.55 -5.27
N VAL A 181 13.72 2.82 -4.61
CA VAL A 181 13.26 1.60 -4.05
C VAL A 181 13.44 1.57 -2.54
N TYR A 182 12.41 1.82 -1.84
CA TYR A 182 12.16 1.25 -0.54
C TYR A 182 10.65 1.07 -0.34
N ASN A 183 10.19 -0.16 -0.48
CA ASN A 183 8.77 -0.44 -0.37
C ASN A 183 8.48 -1.22 0.88
N ARG A 184 7.83 -0.60 1.83
CA ARG A 184 6.95 -1.28 2.75
C ARG A 184 5.58 -1.30 2.09
N LEU A 185 5.14 -2.45 1.63
CA LEU A 185 3.83 -2.61 1.05
C LEU A 185 2.86 -2.92 2.19
N LEU A 186 1.85 -2.08 2.31
CA LEU A 186 0.70 -2.32 3.16
C LEU A 186 -0.37 -2.94 2.29
N LEU A 187 -0.75 -4.17 2.57
CA LEU A 187 -1.81 -4.87 1.87
C LEU A 187 -2.97 -5.09 2.82
N CYS A 188 -4.10 -4.45 2.52
CA CYS A 188 -5.34 -4.68 3.23
C CYS A 188 -6.22 -5.66 2.45
N LEU A 189 -6.66 -6.72 3.11
CA LEU A 189 -7.57 -7.72 2.56
C LEU A 189 -8.84 -7.76 3.40
N SER A 190 -9.99 -7.44 2.78
CA SER A 190 -11.29 -7.72 3.34
C SER A 190 -11.61 -9.22 3.18
N ILE A 191 -12.06 -9.86 4.26
CA ILE A 191 -12.38 -11.29 4.36
C ILE A 191 -13.90 -11.47 4.29
#